data_1d59aa54d4860fa4c25ebacb734cc900
#
_entry.id   1d59aa54d4860fa4c25ebacb734cc900
#
_cell.length_a   1.000
_cell.length_b   1.000
_cell.length_c   1.000
_cell.angle_alpha   90.00
_cell.angle_beta   90.00
_cell.angle_gamma   90.00
#
_symmetry.space_group_name_H-M   'P 1'
#
loop_
_entity.id
_entity.type
_entity.pdbx_description
1 polymer ?
#
loop_
_entity_poly.entity_id
_entity_poly.type
_entity_poly.pdbx_seq_one_letter_code
_entity_poly.pdbx_strand_id
1 'polypeptide(L)'
;MKLRKHLLWLCLIVCIGLVACPVANAIDAAMPNPPASPTEVSVGVFVADIIDLDEVNENFQIEMILIAVWHDPRLAFDAEKEGTKEKIFQGPYQFAEVYTAWWPQLLILNEVGRGDYNAVKLTVYPDGMVRYAEQRNVLLETPMSLQDYPFDTQRLKAYIVPFGNRKEEVVLKINDGLRQATDE
;
A
#
# COMPACT_ATOMS: atom_id res chain seq x y z
N MET A 1 13.65 -65.42 -22.89
CA MET A 1 12.93 -64.47 -23.74
C MET A 1 11.75 -63.76 -23.00
N LYS A 2 11.14 -64.37 -21.98
CA LYS A 2 10.03 -63.76 -21.20
C LYS A 2 10.49 -62.70 -20.20
N LEU A 3 11.67 -62.86 -19.59
CA LEU A 3 12.19 -61.95 -18.55
C LEU A 3 12.54 -60.55 -19.08
N ARG A 4 13.02 -60.43 -20.34
CA ARG A 4 13.33 -59.12 -20.98
C ARG A 4 12.08 -58.27 -21.28
N LYS A 5 10.95 -58.91 -21.52
CA LYS A 5 9.67 -58.17 -21.79
C LYS A 5 9.11 -57.55 -20.52
N HIS A 6 9.23 -58.18 -19.36
CA HIS A 6 8.76 -57.64 -18.08
C HIS A 6 9.67 -56.50 -17.59
N LEU A 7 10.97 -56.54 -17.87
CA LEU A 7 11.90 -55.49 -17.54
C LEU A 7 11.63 -54.21 -18.35
N LEU A 8 11.31 -54.34 -19.64
CA LEU A 8 10.92 -53.24 -20.50
C LEU A 8 9.57 -52.60 -20.11
N TRP A 9 8.60 -53.41 -19.66
CA TRP A 9 7.33 -52.92 -19.15
C TRP A 9 7.47 -52.17 -17.82
N LEU A 10 8.34 -52.68 -16.93
CA LEU A 10 8.63 -52.02 -15.66
C LEU A 10 9.32 -50.66 -15.86
N CYS A 11 10.26 -50.55 -16.78
CA CYS A 11 10.90 -49.29 -17.14
C CYS A 11 9.91 -48.30 -17.77
N LEU A 12 8.94 -48.77 -18.56
CA LEU A 12 7.94 -47.93 -19.19
C LEU A 12 6.96 -47.35 -18.14
N ILE A 13 6.58 -48.14 -17.13
CA ILE A 13 5.70 -47.69 -16.04
C ILE A 13 6.43 -46.68 -15.14
N VAL A 14 7.72 -46.85 -14.86
CA VAL A 14 8.53 -45.93 -14.07
C VAL A 14 8.75 -44.62 -14.81
N CYS A 15 8.90 -44.62 -16.14
CA CYS A 15 9.01 -43.38 -16.92
C CYS A 15 7.69 -42.62 -17.02
N ILE A 16 6.53 -43.29 -17.00
CA ILE A 16 5.23 -42.60 -17.02
C ILE A 16 4.88 -42.00 -15.66
N GLY A 17 5.38 -42.58 -14.56
CA GLY A 17 5.18 -42.04 -13.19
C GLY A 17 5.98 -40.76 -12.87
N LEU A 18 7.00 -40.43 -13.68
CA LEU A 18 7.89 -39.29 -13.44
C LEU A 18 7.43 -37.97 -14.16
N VAL A 19 6.33 -37.98 -14.90
CA VAL A 19 5.88 -36.82 -15.68
C VAL A 19 4.69 -36.06 -15.01
N ALA A 20 4.25 -36.48 -13.83
CA ALA A 20 3.39 -35.67 -12.97
C ALA A 20 4.27 -34.78 -12.08
N CYS A 21 5.13 -33.95 -12.70
CA CYS A 21 5.62 -32.77 -12.04
C CYS A 21 4.40 -31.88 -11.81
N PRO A 22 3.98 -31.57 -10.57
CA PRO A 22 2.98 -30.56 -10.39
C PRO A 22 3.54 -29.32 -11.08
N VAL A 23 2.79 -28.78 -12.04
CA VAL A 23 3.05 -27.44 -12.54
C VAL A 23 2.95 -26.58 -11.29
N ALA A 24 4.11 -26.25 -10.70
CA ALA A 24 4.16 -25.19 -9.73
C ALA A 24 3.52 -24.00 -10.48
N ASN A 25 2.32 -23.59 -10.08
CA ASN A 25 1.76 -22.34 -10.55
C ASN A 25 2.86 -21.32 -10.27
N ALA A 26 3.50 -20.84 -11.33
CA ALA A 26 4.40 -19.72 -11.22
C ALA A 26 3.61 -18.69 -10.46
N ILE A 27 4.05 -18.35 -9.25
CA ILE A 27 3.49 -17.23 -8.50
C ILE A 27 3.59 -16.08 -9.47
N ASP A 28 2.43 -15.55 -9.88
CA ASP A 28 2.39 -14.38 -10.73
C ASP A 28 3.19 -13.30 -9.99
N ALA A 29 4.38 -12.98 -10.52
CA ALA A 29 5.25 -11.98 -9.94
C ALA A 29 4.67 -10.56 -10.09
N ALA A 30 3.56 -10.43 -10.82
CA ALA A 30 2.80 -9.20 -10.88
C ALA A 30 2.16 -8.92 -9.52
N MET A 31 2.19 -7.64 -9.11
CA MET A 31 1.43 -7.17 -7.95
C MET A 31 -0.04 -7.62 -8.11
N PRO A 32 -0.63 -8.26 -7.11
CA PRO A 32 -2.00 -8.74 -7.23
C PRO A 32 -2.94 -7.58 -7.55
N ASN A 33 -3.95 -7.86 -8.37
CA ASN A 33 -4.98 -6.88 -8.73
C ASN A 33 -5.69 -6.33 -7.49
N PRO A 34 -6.29 -5.13 -7.57
CA PRO A 34 -7.15 -4.59 -6.53
C PRO A 34 -8.17 -5.63 -6.05
N PRO A 35 -8.51 -5.66 -4.75
CA PRO A 35 -9.43 -6.66 -4.19
C PRO A 35 -10.87 -6.53 -4.69
N ALA A 36 -11.25 -5.36 -5.18
CA ALA A 36 -12.55 -5.06 -5.77
C ALA A 36 -12.39 -4.08 -6.95
N SER A 37 -13.47 -3.88 -7.71
CA SER A 37 -13.48 -2.94 -8.84
C SER A 37 -14.76 -2.09 -8.82
N PRO A 38 -14.68 -0.86 -8.27
CA PRO A 38 -13.51 -0.24 -7.66
C PRO A 38 -13.22 -0.71 -6.23
N THR A 39 -11.94 -0.69 -5.83
CA THR A 39 -11.56 -0.75 -4.42
C THR A 39 -11.68 0.64 -3.81
N GLU A 40 -12.47 0.75 -2.75
CA GLU A 40 -12.55 1.99 -1.97
C GLU A 40 -11.38 2.06 -0.98
N VAL A 41 -10.60 3.13 -1.07
CA VAL A 41 -9.49 3.41 -0.16
C VAL A 41 -9.79 4.68 0.61
N SER A 42 -9.95 4.56 1.92
CA SER A 42 -10.14 5.69 2.81
C SER A 42 -8.81 6.30 3.18
N VAL A 43 -8.58 7.57 2.83
CA VAL A 43 -7.30 8.27 3.00
C VAL A 43 -7.44 9.40 3.97
N GLY A 44 -6.47 9.52 4.88
CA GLY A 44 -6.34 10.65 5.79
C GLY A 44 -4.89 11.09 5.94
N VAL A 45 -4.71 12.35 6.28
CA VAL A 45 -3.42 12.96 6.55
C VAL A 45 -3.45 13.60 7.92
N PHE A 46 -2.47 13.27 8.74
CA PHE A 46 -2.19 13.99 9.98
C PHE A 46 -0.91 14.79 9.78
N VAL A 47 -1.00 16.11 9.88
CA VAL A 47 0.16 17.02 9.83
C VAL A 47 0.74 17.11 11.23
N ALA A 48 1.93 16.56 11.40
CA ALA A 48 2.62 16.55 12.70
C ALA A 48 3.33 17.88 12.96
N ASP A 49 3.93 18.48 11.91
CA ASP A 49 4.62 19.76 12.00
C ASP A 49 4.66 20.48 10.66
N ILE A 50 4.71 21.81 10.70
CA ILE A 50 5.06 22.67 9.55
C ILE A 50 6.49 23.14 9.77
N ILE A 51 7.42 22.52 9.04
CA ILE A 51 8.86 22.71 9.24
C ILE A 51 9.32 24.06 8.66
N ASP A 52 8.81 24.38 7.46
CA ASP A 52 9.16 25.59 6.74
C ASP A 52 8.04 26.07 5.82
N LEU A 53 7.97 27.37 5.59
CA LEU A 53 7.02 28.01 4.68
C LEU A 53 7.78 29.09 3.89
N ASP A 54 7.97 28.85 2.61
CA ASP A 54 8.60 29.79 1.68
C ASP A 54 7.55 30.40 0.74
N GLU A 55 7.06 31.54 1.11
CA GLU A 55 6.02 32.25 0.38
C GLU A 55 6.52 32.80 -0.97
N VAL A 56 7.82 33.08 -1.07
CA VAL A 56 8.44 33.63 -2.29
C VAL A 56 8.56 32.55 -3.36
N ASN A 57 8.94 31.35 -2.96
CA ASN A 57 9.08 30.18 -3.86
C ASN A 57 7.80 29.34 -3.90
N GLU A 58 6.71 29.78 -3.23
CA GLU A 58 5.41 29.10 -3.20
C GLU A 58 5.49 27.63 -2.76
N ASN A 59 6.33 27.34 -1.76
CA ASN A 59 6.47 25.99 -1.24
C ASN A 59 6.43 25.95 0.29
N PHE A 60 6.16 24.76 0.82
CA PHE A 60 6.14 24.49 2.26
C PHE A 60 6.61 23.09 2.56
N GLN A 61 7.30 22.92 3.68
CA GLN A 61 7.79 21.63 4.14
C GLN A 61 7.02 21.21 5.39
N ILE A 62 6.49 19.99 5.37
CA ILE A 62 5.76 19.41 6.49
C ILE A 62 6.27 18.02 6.86
N GLU A 63 6.12 17.70 8.14
CA GLU A 63 6.13 16.33 8.61
C GLU A 63 4.68 15.85 8.69
N MET A 64 4.38 14.72 8.03
CA MET A 64 3.03 14.19 7.95
C MET A 64 2.98 12.67 8.13
N ILE A 65 1.82 12.18 8.58
CA ILE A 65 1.48 10.77 8.54
C ILE A 65 0.34 10.60 7.54
N LEU A 66 0.63 9.88 6.45
CA LEU A 66 -0.37 9.45 5.48
C LEU A 66 -0.95 8.12 5.94
N ILE A 67 -2.27 8.04 6.05
CA ILE A 67 -2.99 6.83 6.44
C ILE A 67 -3.91 6.42 5.30
N ALA A 68 -3.88 5.15 4.92
CA ALA A 68 -4.80 4.55 3.98
C ALA A 68 -5.43 3.29 4.59
N VAL A 69 -6.74 3.14 4.40
CA VAL A 69 -7.50 1.98 4.91
C VAL A 69 -8.35 1.43 3.78
N TRP A 70 -8.29 0.12 3.57
CA TRP A 70 -9.12 -0.58 2.59
C TRP A 70 -9.48 -1.97 3.10
N HIS A 71 -10.40 -2.63 2.41
CA HIS A 71 -10.79 -4.00 2.72
C HIS A 71 -10.32 -4.95 1.62
N ASP A 72 -9.54 -5.97 1.99
CA ASP A 72 -9.13 -7.06 1.13
C ASP A 72 -9.54 -8.40 1.75
N PRO A 73 -10.68 -8.97 1.35
CA PRO A 73 -11.19 -10.23 1.93
C PRO A 73 -10.26 -11.42 1.69
N ARG A 74 -9.32 -11.34 0.74
CA ARG A 74 -8.33 -12.38 0.48
C ARG A 74 -7.30 -12.51 1.60
N LEU A 75 -7.15 -11.45 2.42
CA LEU A 75 -6.24 -11.37 3.55
C LEU A 75 -6.91 -11.72 4.89
N ALA A 76 -8.21 -11.98 4.90
CA ALA A 76 -8.93 -12.38 6.10
C ALA A 76 -8.33 -13.67 6.69
N PHE A 77 -8.28 -13.75 8.01
CA PHE A 77 -7.73 -14.91 8.71
C PHE A 77 -8.48 -15.20 10.03
N ASP A 78 -8.34 -16.40 10.51
CA ASP A 78 -8.93 -16.84 11.79
C ASP A 78 -7.99 -16.48 12.96
N ALA A 79 -8.39 -15.49 13.75
CA ALA A 79 -7.59 -14.96 14.86
C ALA A 79 -7.33 -16.00 15.96
N GLU A 80 -8.27 -16.92 16.22
CA GLU A 80 -8.12 -17.96 17.24
C GLU A 80 -7.14 -19.03 16.76
N LYS A 81 -7.27 -19.46 15.50
CA LYS A 81 -6.41 -20.46 14.89
C LYS A 81 -4.97 -19.99 14.73
N GLU A 82 -4.77 -18.71 14.37
CA GLU A 82 -3.44 -18.14 14.19
C GLU A 82 -2.85 -17.55 15.47
N GLY A 83 -3.65 -17.43 16.54
CA GLY A 83 -3.20 -16.92 17.83
C GLY A 83 -2.85 -15.43 17.84
N THR A 84 -3.33 -14.66 16.86
CA THR A 84 -3.09 -13.22 16.76
C THR A 84 -4.34 -12.47 16.33
N LYS A 85 -4.48 -11.23 16.79
CA LYS A 85 -5.56 -10.31 16.39
C LYS A 85 -5.18 -9.37 15.26
N GLU A 86 -3.91 -9.34 14.88
CA GLU A 86 -3.40 -8.51 13.80
C GLU A 86 -2.09 -9.07 13.25
N LYS A 87 -1.84 -8.87 11.96
CA LYS A 87 -0.57 -9.14 11.30
C LYS A 87 0.08 -7.81 10.95
N ILE A 88 1.27 -7.55 11.47
CA ILE A 88 1.96 -6.27 11.32
C ILE A 88 3.19 -6.46 10.43
N PHE A 89 3.33 -5.56 9.44
CA PHE A 89 4.50 -5.41 8.59
C PHE A 89 5.01 -3.98 8.78
N GLN A 90 6.21 -3.82 9.32
CA GLN A 90 6.74 -2.49 9.61
C GLN A 90 8.20 -2.34 9.16
N GLY A 91 8.52 -1.11 8.77
CA GLY A 91 9.80 -0.79 8.17
C GLY A 91 9.93 -1.25 6.71
N PRO A 92 10.95 -0.73 5.99
CA PRO A 92 11.10 -0.95 4.55
C PRO A 92 11.20 -2.43 4.18
N TYR A 93 11.96 -3.22 4.96
CA TYR A 93 12.16 -4.65 4.68
C TYR A 93 10.85 -5.44 4.77
N GLN A 94 10.12 -5.37 5.88
CA GLN A 94 8.88 -6.14 6.04
C GLN A 94 7.80 -5.71 5.04
N PHE A 95 7.71 -4.42 4.76
CA PHE A 95 6.74 -3.91 3.81
C PHE A 95 7.11 -4.28 2.37
N ALA A 96 8.36 -4.10 1.94
CA ALA A 96 8.76 -4.32 0.56
C ALA A 96 9.07 -5.79 0.21
N GLU A 97 9.60 -6.56 1.18
CA GLU A 97 10.12 -7.91 0.93
C GLU A 97 9.17 -9.04 1.40
N VAL A 98 8.38 -8.78 2.45
CA VAL A 98 7.52 -9.80 3.08
C VAL A 98 6.05 -9.62 2.72
N TYR A 99 5.54 -8.39 2.69
CA TYR A 99 4.19 -8.11 2.28
C TYR A 99 4.07 -8.16 0.76
N THR A 100 3.45 -9.22 0.23
CA THR A 100 3.32 -9.47 -1.21
C THR A 100 1.91 -9.22 -1.75
N ALA A 101 0.97 -8.84 -0.89
CA ALA A 101 -0.40 -8.56 -1.31
C ALA A 101 -0.53 -7.15 -1.93
N TRP A 102 -1.70 -6.90 -2.53
CA TRP A 102 -2.00 -5.60 -3.14
C TRP A 102 -2.05 -4.48 -2.10
N TRP A 103 -1.60 -3.30 -2.47
CA TRP A 103 -1.74 -2.05 -1.74
C TRP A 103 -1.87 -0.87 -2.70
N PRO A 104 -2.62 0.19 -2.36
CA PRO A 104 -2.72 1.37 -3.19
C PRO A 104 -1.40 2.14 -3.16
N GLN A 105 -0.77 2.31 -4.32
CA GLN A 105 0.40 3.18 -4.43
C GLN A 105 -0.07 4.63 -4.45
N LEU A 106 0.03 5.30 -3.30
CA LEU A 106 -0.37 6.70 -3.18
C LEU A 106 0.80 7.62 -3.52
N LEU A 107 0.53 8.62 -4.35
CA LEU A 107 1.48 9.65 -4.75
C LEU A 107 0.96 11.02 -4.34
N ILE A 108 1.86 11.91 -3.91
CA ILE A 108 1.59 13.32 -3.69
C ILE A 108 2.06 14.08 -4.92
N LEU A 109 1.11 14.57 -5.74
CA LEU A 109 1.41 15.14 -7.07
C LEU A 109 2.24 16.42 -7.03
N ASN A 110 2.06 17.24 -6.00
CA ASN A 110 2.76 18.50 -5.84
C ASN A 110 3.97 18.41 -4.91
N GLU A 111 4.53 17.20 -4.74
CA GLU A 111 5.77 16.99 -4.02
C GLU A 111 6.96 17.41 -4.88
N VAL A 112 7.86 18.23 -4.31
CA VAL A 112 9.07 18.70 -4.94
C VAL A 112 10.24 17.81 -4.52
N GLY A 113 10.89 17.20 -5.49
CA GLY A 113 12.00 16.30 -5.24
C GLY A 113 11.54 14.92 -4.74
N ARG A 114 12.32 14.32 -3.86
CA ARG A 114 12.04 13.01 -3.27
C ARG A 114 11.98 13.17 -1.75
N GLY A 115 10.80 13.01 -1.19
CA GLY A 115 10.62 13.05 0.26
C GLY A 115 11.35 11.91 0.97
N ASP A 116 11.76 12.18 2.20
CA ASP A 116 12.38 11.18 3.05
C ASP A 116 11.31 10.34 3.78
N TYR A 117 11.44 9.02 3.66
CA TYR A 117 10.62 8.07 4.40
C TYR A 117 11.20 7.88 5.80
N ASN A 118 10.43 8.21 6.83
CA ASN A 118 10.84 8.01 8.21
C ASN A 118 10.38 6.66 8.76
N ALA A 119 9.12 6.29 8.51
CA ALA A 119 8.56 5.02 8.95
C ALA A 119 7.40 4.56 8.06
N VAL A 120 7.24 3.25 7.95
CA VAL A 120 6.08 2.61 7.31
C VAL A 120 5.58 1.47 8.18
N LYS A 121 4.26 1.38 8.32
CA LYS A 121 3.58 0.27 9.01
C LYS A 121 2.33 -0.12 8.23
N LEU A 122 2.17 -1.43 7.97
CA LEU A 122 0.95 -2.00 7.43
C LEU A 122 0.41 -3.03 8.42
N THR A 123 -0.87 -2.96 8.72
CA THR A 123 -1.57 -3.87 9.64
C THR A 123 -2.73 -4.52 8.91
N VAL A 124 -2.81 -5.84 8.98
CA VAL A 124 -3.93 -6.64 8.48
C VAL A 124 -4.72 -7.16 9.66
N TYR A 125 -6.04 -6.97 9.64
CA TYR A 125 -6.97 -7.42 10.66
C TYR A 125 -7.69 -8.71 10.23
N PRO A 126 -8.27 -9.49 11.18
CA PRO A 126 -8.89 -10.79 10.90
C PRO A 126 -10.01 -10.74 9.87
N ASP A 127 -10.74 -9.64 9.80
CA ASP A 127 -11.84 -9.40 8.85
C ASP A 127 -11.36 -9.02 7.44
N GLY A 128 -10.04 -8.92 7.22
CA GLY A 128 -9.46 -8.49 5.96
C GLY A 128 -9.35 -6.97 5.81
N MET A 129 -9.66 -6.19 6.85
CA MET A 129 -9.31 -4.76 6.84
C MET A 129 -7.80 -4.59 6.86
N VAL A 130 -7.30 -3.68 6.04
CA VAL A 130 -5.88 -3.33 5.95
C VAL A 130 -5.71 -1.86 6.25
N ARG A 131 -4.77 -1.54 7.14
CA ARG A 131 -4.38 -0.17 7.48
C ARG A 131 -2.92 0.04 7.14
N TYR A 132 -2.65 0.97 6.27
CA TYR A 132 -1.32 1.47 5.94
C TYR A 132 -1.10 2.82 6.62
N ALA A 133 0.07 3.03 7.18
CA ALA A 133 0.50 4.31 7.75
C ALA A 133 1.96 4.57 7.36
N GLU A 134 2.23 5.77 6.87
CA GLU A 134 3.54 6.21 6.41
C GLU A 134 3.84 7.59 6.98
N GLN A 135 4.94 7.72 7.72
CA GLN A 135 5.47 8.99 8.18
C GLN A 135 6.56 9.47 7.23
N ARG A 136 6.45 10.70 6.77
CA ARG A 136 7.39 11.30 5.83
C ARG A 136 7.51 12.80 5.98
N ASN A 137 8.68 13.31 5.66
CA ASN A 137 8.93 14.74 5.42
C ASN A 137 8.76 15.01 3.93
N VAL A 138 7.94 15.99 3.59
CA VAL A 138 7.66 16.35 2.21
C VAL A 138 7.77 17.85 2.01
N LEU A 139 8.38 18.25 0.90
CA LEU A 139 8.36 19.60 0.38
C LEU A 139 7.26 19.67 -0.67
N LEU A 140 6.29 20.55 -0.49
CA LEU A 140 5.12 20.66 -1.35
C LEU A 140 5.04 22.05 -1.98
N GLU A 141 4.70 22.11 -3.25
CA GLU A 141 4.43 23.33 -3.99
C GLU A 141 2.95 23.67 -3.99
N THR A 142 2.60 24.92 -3.65
CA THR A 142 1.20 25.42 -3.71
C THR A 142 1.19 26.92 -3.98
N PRO A 143 0.37 27.39 -4.94
CA PRO A 143 0.24 28.81 -5.17
C PRO A 143 -0.15 29.56 -3.91
N MET A 144 0.57 30.65 -3.60
CA MET A 144 0.36 31.51 -2.45
C MET A 144 -0.01 32.94 -2.89
N SER A 145 -0.85 33.62 -2.13
CA SER A 145 -1.25 35.01 -2.42
C SER A 145 -0.67 35.95 -1.36
N LEU A 146 0.16 36.88 -1.77
CA LEU A 146 0.77 37.88 -0.90
C LEU A 146 0.04 39.24 -0.92
N GLN A 147 -1.20 39.29 -1.44
CA GLN A 147 -1.91 40.54 -1.64
C GLN A 147 -2.19 41.27 -0.34
N ASP A 148 -2.45 40.53 0.74
CA ASP A 148 -2.82 41.09 2.06
C ASP A 148 -1.67 40.92 3.09
N TYR A 149 -0.45 40.69 2.62
CA TYR A 149 0.73 40.51 3.50
C TYR A 149 0.90 41.74 4.42
N PRO A 150 1.17 41.59 5.73
CA PRO A 150 1.43 40.34 6.46
C PRO A 150 0.20 39.69 7.13
N PHE A 151 -1.01 40.03 6.76
CA PHE A 151 -2.27 39.57 7.37
C PHE A 151 -3.04 38.61 6.47
N ASP A 152 -2.34 38.00 5.51
CA ASP A 152 -2.90 37.02 4.58
C ASP A 152 -3.13 35.64 5.23
N THR A 153 -4.04 34.88 4.63
CA THR A 153 -4.32 33.50 5.02
C THR A 153 -3.98 32.58 3.85
N GLN A 154 -3.01 31.69 4.05
CA GLN A 154 -2.61 30.73 3.05
C GLN A 154 -3.38 29.40 3.17
N ARG A 155 -3.68 28.78 2.03
CA ARG A 155 -4.28 27.44 1.97
C ARG A 155 -3.26 26.46 1.40
N LEU A 156 -2.58 25.76 2.28
CA LEU A 156 -1.60 24.75 1.93
C LEU A 156 -2.33 23.49 1.41
N LYS A 157 -1.91 22.98 0.24
CA LYS A 157 -2.60 21.88 -0.43
C LYS A 157 -1.63 20.73 -0.70
N ALA A 158 -2.08 19.49 -0.41
CA ALA A 158 -1.45 18.25 -0.85
C ALA A 158 -2.42 17.49 -1.75
N TYR A 159 -1.99 17.12 -2.96
CA TYR A 159 -2.83 16.39 -3.92
C TYR A 159 -2.45 14.92 -3.91
N ILE A 160 -3.24 14.08 -3.25
CA ILE A 160 -3.01 12.64 -3.13
C ILE A 160 -3.79 11.91 -4.21
N VAL A 161 -3.10 11.04 -4.96
CA VAL A 161 -3.69 10.23 -6.03
C VAL A 161 -3.22 8.78 -5.96
N PRO A 162 -4.02 7.81 -6.44
CA PRO A 162 -3.57 6.44 -6.60
C PRO A 162 -2.70 6.35 -7.87
N PHE A 163 -1.42 6.01 -7.71
CA PHE A 163 -0.50 5.86 -8.84
C PHE A 163 -0.71 4.51 -9.54
N GLY A 164 -0.81 4.55 -10.87
CA GLY A 164 -0.93 3.34 -11.69
C GLY A 164 -2.31 2.67 -11.69
N ASN A 165 -3.30 3.20 -10.95
CA ASN A 165 -4.65 2.67 -10.92
C ASN A 165 -5.63 3.61 -11.65
N ARG A 166 -6.58 3.03 -12.37
CA ARG A 166 -7.67 3.79 -13.00
C ARG A 166 -8.78 4.05 -11.99
N LYS A 167 -9.66 5.03 -12.29
CA LYS A 167 -10.82 5.36 -11.46
C LYS A 167 -11.79 4.17 -11.28
N GLU A 168 -11.85 3.29 -12.25
CA GLU A 168 -12.66 2.06 -12.22
C GLU A 168 -12.04 0.99 -11.30
N GLU A 169 -10.77 1.11 -10.96
CA GLU A 169 -10.02 0.15 -10.14
C GLU A 169 -9.90 0.63 -8.69
N VAL A 170 -9.64 1.92 -8.48
CA VAL A 170 -9.44 2.51 -7.14
C VAL A 170 -10.15 3.85 -7.02
N VAL A 171 -10.91 4.03 -5.94
CA VAL A 171 -11.54 5.29 -5.57
C VAL A 171 -11.07 5.69 -4.18
N LEU A 172 -10.51 6.92 -4.09
CA LEU A 172 -10.13 7.50 -2.80
C LEU A 172 -11.33 8.16 -2.15
N LYS A 173 -11.49 7.93 -0.84
CA LYS A 173 -12.44 8.60 0.04
C LYS A 173 -11.71 9.27 1.19
N ILE A 174 -12.25 10.36 1.71
CA ILE A 174 -11.71 11.01 2.90
C ILE A 174 -11.98 10.11 4.12
N ASN A 175 -10.98 9.96 4.98
CA ASN A 175 -11.14 9.26 6.25
C ASN A 175 -11.70 10.22 7.30
N ASP A 176 -13.02 10.19 7.50
CA ASP A 176 -13.71 11.08 8.44
C ASP A 176 -13.31 10.86 9.90
N GLY A 177 -12.83 9.66 10.26
CA GLY A 177 -12.34 9.36 11.61
C GLY A 177 -11.07 10.14 12.00
N LEU A 178 -10.24 10.51 11.02
CA LEU A 178 -9.07 11.37 11.26
C LEU A 178 -9.46 12.85 11.31
N ARG A 179 -10.54 13.24 10.65
CA ARG A 179 -11.02 14.61 10.67
C ARG A 179 -11.54 15.05 12.03
N GLN A 180 -12.08 14.12 12.82
CA GLN A 180 -12.57 14.38 14.17
C GLN A 180 -11.45 14.56 15.20
N ALA A 181 -10.26 13.98 14.96
CA ALA A 181 -9.13 14.09 15.88
C ALA A 181 -8.41 15.46 15.82
N THR A 182 -8.73 16.31 14.83
CA THR A 182 -8.14 17.65 14.66
C THR A 182 -9.04 18.77 15.19
N ASP A 183 -10.26 18.46 15.59
CA ASP A 183 -11.25 19.45 16.08
C ASP A 183 -11.35 19.48 17.64
N GLU A 184 -10.52 18.69 18.37
CA GLU A 184 -10.34 18.71 19.82
C GLU A 184 -9.01 19.40 20.20
#